data_216ca27568006674b69acefab082c4ac
#
_entry.id   216ca27568006674b69acefab082c4ac
#
_cell.length_a   1.000
_cell.length_b   1.000
_cell.length_c   1.000
_cell.angle_alpha   90.00
_cell.angle_beta   90.00
_cell.angle_gamma   90.00
#
_symmetry.space_group_name_H-M   'P 1'
#
loop_
_entity.id
_entity.type
_entity.pdbx_description
1 polymer ?
#
loop_
_entity_poly.entity_id
_entity_poly.type
_entity_poly.pdbx_seq_one_letter_code
_entity_poly.pdbx_strand_id
1 'polypeptide(L)'
;NAILDEAGWSKNVKGIRMNSAGEPLRFDIMTTAGNRTRELVQQVLQSQWKAAGIDIRIKNEPARIFFGETVIKRKFDAMAMFAWISAPESVPRTTLHSDDIPTTENNWAGQNYTGYRNPEMNALLEVIETELDRDKREVLWHKLQNIYATDLPALPLYFRANAFILPKWLSGLTPTGHQFPTTLWVEDWAATN
;
A
#
# COMPACT_ATOMS: atom_id res chain seq x y z
N ASN A 1 3.92 23.10 -2.18
CA ASN A 1 2.89 24.00 -2.73
C ASN A 1 3.16 24.35 -4.19
N ALA A 2 4.43 24.63 -4.58
CA ALA A 2 4.81 25.00 -5.96
C ALA A 2 4.28 24.01 -7.02
N ILE A 3 4.48 22.71 -6.83
CA ILE A 3 4.00 21.65 -7.75
C ILE A 3 2.49 21.76 -8.02
N LEU A 4 1.69 22.01 -6.97
CA LEU A 4 0.25 22.16 -7.12
C LEU A 4 -0.13 23.48 -7.81
N ASP A 5 0.62 24.53 -7.56
CA ASP A 5 0.44 25.81 -8.23
C ASP A 5 0.78 25.71 -9.73
N GLU A 6 1.91 25.06 -10.09
CA GLU A 6 2.33 24.77 -11.46
C GLU A 6 1.33 23.85 -12.19
N ALA A 7 0.71 22.90 -11.46
CA ALA A 7 -0.34 22.04 -11.98
C ALA A 7 -1.72 22.73 -12.12
N GLY A 8 -1.82 24.04 -11.86
CA GLY A 8 -3.04 24.81 -12.04
C GLY A 8 -4.02 24.78 -10.86
N TRP A 9 -3.59 24.29 -9.69
CA TRP A 9 -4.41 24.27 -8.49
C TRP A 9 -4.10 25.48 -7.59
N SER A 10 -4.93 26.52 -7.64
CA SER A 10 -4.78 27.73 -6.82
C SER A 10 -5.62 27.69 -5.55
N LYS A 11 -5.16 28.27 -4.44
CA LYS A 11 -5.92 28.37 -3.19
C LYS A 11 -7.02 29.43 -3.28
N ASN A 12 -8.23 29.08 -2.88
CA ASN A 12 -9.32 30.01 -2.67
C ASN A 12 -9.22 30.72 -1.29
N VAL A 13 -10.14 31.62 -1.01
CA VAL A 13 -10.20 32.39 0.25
C VAL A 13 -10.36 31.51 1.51
N LYS A 14 -10.84 30.27 1.38
CA LYS A 14 -10.94 29.28 2.47
C LYS A 14 -9.71 28.38 2.58
N GLY A 15 -8.68 28.60 1.76
CA GLY A 15 -7.46 27.83 1.75
C GLY A 15 -7.53 26.49 1.02
N ILE A 16 -8.67 26.15 0.39
CA ILE A 16 -8.82 24.95 -0.45
C ILE A 16 -8.36 25.28 -1.88
N ARG A 17 -7.62 24.34 -2.48
CA ARG A 17 -7.20 24.47 -3.86
C ARG A 17 -8.33 24.18 -4.83
N MET A 18 -8.40 24.97 -5.89
CA MET A 18 -9.40 24.87 -6.94
C MET A 18 -8.68 24.78 -8.31
N ASN A 19 -9.25 24.05 -9.25
CA ASN A 19 -8.80 24.08 -10.65
C ASN A 19 -9.40 25.31 -11.38
N SER A 20 -9.07 25.46 -12.65
CA SER A 20 -9.59 26.57 -13.50
C SER A 20 -11.11 26.54 -13.71
N ALA A 21 -11.75 25.38 -13.53
CA ALA A 21 -13.21 25.23 -13.60
C ALA A 21 -13.90 25.56 -12.27
N GLY A 22 -13.15 25.92 -11.21
CA GLY A 22 -13.68 26.19 -9.88
C GLY A 22 -14.00 24.94 -9.06
N GLU A 23 -13.50 23.77 -9.45
CA GLU A 23 -13.70 22.53 -8.70
C GLU A 23 -12.61 22.37 -7.62
N PRO A 24 -12.99 21.95 -6.40
CA PRO A 24 -12.05 21.80 -5.31
C PRO A 24 -11.15 20.56 -5.48
N LEU A 25 -9.89 20.67 -5.08
CA LEU A 25 -8.99 19.53 -4.95
C LEU A 25 -9.41 18.72 -3.72
N ARG A 26 -10.28 17.75 -3.97
CA ARG A 26 -10.95 16.94 -2.96
C ARG A 26 -10.84 15.47 -3.28
N PHE A 27 -10.50 14.66 -2.26
CA PHE A 27 -10.40 13.22 -2.37
C PHE A 27 -11.10 12.51 -1.21
N ASP A 28 -11.57 11.30 -1.47
CA ASP A 28 -11.99 10.37 -0.44
C ASP A 28 -10.84 9.45 -0.06
N ILE A 29 -10.65 9.21 1.22
CA ILE A 29 -9.75 8.18 1.74
C ILE A 29 -10.54 7.18 2.56
N MET A 30 -10.36 5.89 2.26
CA MET A 30 -11.08 4.80 2.88
C MET A 30 -10.13 3.84 3.59
N THR A 31 -10.60 3.23 4.66
CA THR A 31 -9.97 2.06 5.31
C THR A 31 -11.03 1.21 6.00
N THR A 32 -10.60 0.14 6.66
CA THR A 32 -11.49 -0.68 7.48
C THR A 32 -11.90 0.05 8.75
N ALA A 33 -13.21 0.24 8.93
CA ALA A 33 -13.77 0.84 10.15
C ALA A 33 -13.39 0.01 11.39
N GLY A 34 -13.11 0.69 12.50
CA GLY A 34 -12.68 0.08 13.75
C GLY A 34 -11.19 -0.25 13.85
N ASN A 35 -10.40 -0.03 12.80
CA ASN A 35 -8.95 -0.12 12.88
C ASN A 35 -8.38 1.21 13.39
N ARG A 36 -8.25 1.34 14.71
CA ARG A 36 -7.85 2.57 15.38
C ARG A 36 -6.55 3.18 14.83
N THR A 37 -5.56 2.37 14.56
CA THR A 37 -4.27 2.85 14.02
C THR A 37 -4.46 3.50 12.65
N ARG A 38 -5.18 2.85 11.74
CA ARG A 38 -5.44 3.40 10.41
C ARG A 38 -6.28 4.67 10.48
N GLU A 39 -7.30 4.69 11.33
CA GLU A 39 -8.15 5.87 11.52
C GLU A 39 -7.36 7.08 12.03
N LEU A 40 -6.41 6.87 12.96
CA LEU A 40 -5.51 7.94 13.41
C LEU A 40 -4.59 8.43 12.28
N VAL A 41 -4.05 7.52 11.48
CA VAL A 41 -3.21 7.90 10.32
C VAL A 41 -4.03 8.72 9.32
N GLN A 42 -5.29 8.35 9.04
CA GLN A 42 -6.15 9.15 8.17
C GLN A 42 -6.36 10.58 8.70
N GLN A 43 -6.53 10.75 10.02
CA GLN A 43 -6.68 12.07 10.63
C GLN A 43 -5.41 12.91 10.49
N VAL A 44 -4.24 12.30 10.66
CA VAL A 44 -2.95 12.98 10.45
C VAL A 44 -2.80 13.41 9.00
N LEU A 45 -3.04 12.50 8.04
CA LEU A 45 -2.99 12.83 6.62
C LEU A 45 -3.98 13.92 6.23
N GLN A 46 -5.22 13.83 6.73
CA GLN A 46 -6.25 14.85 6.50
C GLN A 46 -5.78 16.23 6.98
N SER A 47 -5.18 16.30 8.17
CA SER A 47 -4.65 17.55 8.72
C SER A 47 -3.48 18.11 7.89
N GLN A 48 -2.53 17.26 7.52
CA GLN A 48 -1.36 17.67 6.72
C GLN A 48 -1.76 18.12 5.31
N TRP A 49 -2.65 17.41 4.66
CA TRP A 49 -3.11 17.74 3.31
C TRP A 49 -4.01 18.98 3.30
N LYS A 50 -4.79 19.19 4.35
CA LYS A 50 -5.52 20.44 4.53
C LYS A 50 -4.60 21.66 4.57
N ALA A 51 -3.45 21.56 5.22
CA ALA A 51 -2.44 22.63 5.20
C ALA A 51 -1.88 22.91 3.80
N ALA A 52 -1.84 21.90 2.92
CA ALA A 52 -1.50 22.06 1.51
C ALA A 52 -2.68 22.57 0.65
N GLY A 53 -3.89 22.64 1.21
CA GLY A 53 -5.11 23.06 0.50
C GLY A 53 -5.90 21.93 -0.14
N ILE A 54 -5.63 20.68 0.24
CA ILE A 54 -6.34 19.49 -0.23
C ILE A 54 -7.43 19.11 0.78
N ASP A 55 -8.66 18.97 0.32
CA ASP A 55 -9.80 18.58 1.15
C ASP A 55 -10.01 17.07 1.13
N ILE A 56 -9.71 16.39 2.24
CA ILE A 56 -9.83 14.95 2.37
C ILE A 56 -11.08 14.59 3.16
N ARG A 57 -11.89 13.70 2.59
CA ARG A 57 -13.07 13.12 3.26
C ARG A 57 -12.77 11.67 3.64
N ILE A 58 -13.01 11.32 4.89
CA ILE A 58 -12.83 9.96 5.41
C ILE A 58 -14.15 9.19 5.24
N LYS A 59 -14.08 8.03 4.54
CA LYS A 59 -15.23 7.15 4.27
C LYS A 59 -14.88 5.70 4.59
N ASN A 60 -14.89 5.34 5.87
CA ASN A 60 -14.52 4.00 6.31
C ASN A 60 -15.69 3.02 6.22
N GLU A 61 -15.38 1.77 5.94
CA GLU A 61 -16.34 0.68 5.82
C GLU A 61 -15.95 -0.51 6.70
N PRO A 62 -16.92 -1.36 7.13
CA PRO A 62 -16.61 -2.63 7.77
C PRO A 62 -15.65 -3.48 6.90
N ALA A 63 -14.70 -4.18 7.51
CA ALA A 63 -13.65 -4.92 6.81
C ALA A 63 -14.20 -5.89 5.74
N ARG A 64 -15.34 -6.53 6.02
CA ARG A 64 -15.98 -7.47 5.08
C ARG A 64 -16.42 -6.78 3.79
N ILE A 65 -16.99 -5.57 3.88
CA ILE A 65 -17.43 -4.80 2.71
C ILE A 65 -16.20 -4.21 2.01
N PHE A 66 -15.31 -3.60 2.80
CA PHE A 66 -14.09 -2.96 2.28
C PHE A 66 -13.26 -3.92 1.42
N PHE A 67 -12.93 -5.12 1.92
CA PHE A 67 -12.14 -6.09 1.16
C PHE A 67 -12.97 -6.96 0.21
N GLY A 68 -14.21 -7.32 0.56
CA GLY A 68 -15.03 -8.22 -0.25
C GLY A 68 -15.72 -7.56 -1.43
N GLU A 69 -15.90 -6.23 -1.40
CA GLU A 69 -16.61 -5.49 -2.44
C GLU A 69 -15.83 -4.28 -2.94
N THR A 70 -15.49 -3.35 -2.04
CA THR A 70 -15.00 -2.03 -2.45
C THR A 70 -13.61 -2.10 -3.05
N VAL A 71 -12.65 -2.74 -2.39
CA VAL A 71 -11.27 -2.83 -2.88
C VAL A 71 -11.16 -3.82 -4.02
N ILE A 72 -11.68 -5.05 -3.85
CA ILE A 72 -11.56 -6.11 -4.86
C ILE A 72 -12.24 -5.75 -6.19
N LYS A 73 -13.35 -5.01 -6.13
CA LYS A 73 -14.07 -4.53 -7.32
C LYS A 73 -13.69 -3.10 -7.73
N ARG A 74 -12.64 -2.56 -7.12
CA ARG A 74 -12.09 -1.24 -7.42
C ARG A 74 -13.14 -0.12 -7.39
N LYS A 75 -14.07 -0.18 -6.41
CA LYS A 75 -15.19 0.76 -6.24
C LYS A 75 -14.86 1.95 -5.31
N PHE A 76 -13.59 2.22 -5.04
CA PHE A 76 -13.18 3.39 -4.28
C PHE A 76 -12.86 4.57 -5.22
N ASP A 77 -13.28 5.78 -4.83
CA ASP A 77 -13.16 6.96 -5.70
C ASP A 77 -11.70 7.40 -5.90
N ALA A 78 -10.91 7.47 -4.82
CA ALA A 78 -9.55 7.96 -4.89
C ALA A 78 -8.56 7.07 -4.14
N MET A 79 -8.72 6.90 -2.82
CA MET A 79 -7.70 6.24 -2.00
C MET A 79 -8.28 5.17 -1.07
N ALA A 80 -7.75 3.96 -1.15
CA ALA A 80 -8.01 2.86 -0.23
C ALA A 80 -6.73 2.55 0.56
N MET A 81 -6.77 2.72 1.89
CA MET A 81 -5.61 2.54 2.77
C MET A 81 -5.69 1.21 3.51
N PHE A 82 -4.71 0.35 3.27
CA PHE A 82 -4.55 -0.93 3.96
C PHE A 82 -3.08 -1.37 3.90
N ALA A 83 -2.77 -2.59 4.35
CA ALA A 83 -1.41 -3.10 4.32
C ALA A 83 -1.36 -4.49 3.71
N TRP A 84 -0.31 -4.74 2.95
CA TRP A 84 0.13 -6.07 2.56
C TRP A 84 1.25 -6.55 3.47
N ILE A 85 1.32 -7.86 3.67
CA ILE A 85 2.44 -8.53 4.30
C ILE A 85 3.01 -9.47 3.25
N SER A 86 4.30 -9.38 3.00
CA SER A 86 5.00 -10.20 2.01
C SER A 86 6.04 -11.09 2.69
N ALA A 87 6.36 -12.22 2.06
CA ALA A 87 7.55 -13.01 2.40
C ALA A 87 8.81 -12.34 1.82
N PRO A 88 10.00 -12.64 2.36
CA PRO A 88 11.25 -12.27 1.72
C PRO A 88 11.29 -12.78 0.28
N GLU A 89 11.83 -11.98 -0.63
CA GLU A 89 11.95 -12.27 -2.07
C GLU A 89 10.60 -12.54 -2.81
N SER A 90 9.48 -12.24 -2.20
CA SER A 90 8.18 -12.35 -2.86
C SER A 90 8.06 -11.33 -4.00
N VAL A 91 7.93 -11.81 -5.23
CA VAL A 91 7.77 -10.95 -6.40
C VAL A 91 6.36 -10.33 -6.37
N PRO A 92 6.23 -9.01 -6.48
CA PRO A 92 4.93 -8.31 -6.34
C PRO A 92 4.09 -8.34 -7.62
N ARG A 93 4.07 -9.49 -8.33
CA ARG A 93 3.33 -9.66 -9.59
C ARG A 93 1.86 -9.31 -9.41
N THR A 94 1.19 -9.93 -8.45
CA THR A 94 -0.26 -9.79 -8.26
C THR A 94 -0.71 -8.35 -7.98
N THR A 95 0.20 -7.51 -7.47
CA THR A 95 -0.11 -6.11 -7.13
C THR A 95 0.34 -5.10 -8.19
N LEU A 96 1.26 -5.47 -9.09
CA LEU A 96 1.88 -4.54 -10.04
C LEU A 96 1.70 -4.94 -11.51
N HIS A 97 1.50 -6.24 -11.84
CA HIS A 97 1.33 -6.67 -13.21
C HIS A 97 -0.05 -6.28 -13.74
N SER A 98 -0.13 -5.85 -14.98
CA SER A 98 -1.39 -5.38 -15.58
C SER A 98 -2.43 -6.48 -15.77
N ASP A 99 -2.02 -7.74 -15.93
CA ASP A 99 -2.95 -8.88 -16.05
C ASP A 99 -3.65 -9.21 -14.74
N ASP A 100 -3.07 -8.76 -13.61
CA ASP A 100 -3.62 -8.92 -12.27
C ASP A 100 -4.54 -7.76 -11.83
N ILE A 101 -4.97 -6.93 -12.79
CA ILE A 101 -6.00 -5.91 -12.53
C ILE A 101 -7.36 -6.60 -12.44
N PRO A 102 -8.06 -6.50 -11.29
CA PRO A 102 -9.39 -7.09 -11.16
C PRO A 102 -10.41 -6.43 -12.10
N THR A 103 -11.10 -7.24 -12.89
CA THR A 103 -12.16 -6.83 -13.83
C THR A 103 -13.31 -7.83 -13.79
N THR A 104 -14.43 -7.50 -14.43
CA THR A 104 -15.56 -8.43 -14.61
C THR A 104 -15.19 -9.65 -15.46
N GLU A 105 -14.32 -9.46 -16.43
CA GLU A 105 -13.87 -10.50 -17.37
C GLU A 105 -13.03 -11.58 -16.70
N ASN A 106 -12.23 -11.20 -15.69
CA ASN A 106 -11.41 -12.15 -14.93
C ASN A 106 -12.02 -12.53 -13.56
N ASN A 107 -13.34 -12.29 -13.37
CA ASN A 107 -14.06 -12.54 -12.13
C ASN A 107 -13.44 -11.84 -10.91
N TRP A 108 -12.91 -10.65 -11.09
CA TRP A 108 -12.26 -9.83 -10.07
C TRP A 108 -11.01 -10.50 -9.47
N ALA A 109 -10.34 -11.36 -10.24
CA ALA A 109 -9.08 -11.97 -9.84
C ALA A 109 -7.94 -10.94 -9.88
N GLY A 110 -6.86 -11.22 -9.08
CA GLY A 110 -5.70 -10.33 -8.97
C GLY A 110 -5.83 -9.30 -7.84
N GLN A 111 -4.78 -8.51 -7.67
CA GLN A 111 -4.64 -7.57 -6.55
C GLN A 111 -4.06 -6.21 -6.99
N ASN A 112 -3.93 -5.99 -8.30
CA ASN A 112 -3.55 -4.69 -8.83
C ASN A 112 -4.77 -3.75 -8.77
N TYR A 113 -5.18 -3.42 -7.56
CA TYR A 113 -6.39 -2.62 -7.29
C TYR A 113 -6.27 -1.18 -7.79
N THR A 114 -5.06 -0.66 -7.92
CA THR A 114 -4.82 0.68 -8.48
C THR A 114 -5.08 0.75 -9.98
N GLY A 115 -5.06 -0.41 -10.66
CA GLY A 115 -5.16 -0.49 -12.12
C GLY A 115 -3.89 -0.03 -12.82
N TYR A 116 -2.75 -0.16 -12.14
CA TYR A 116 -1.45 0.23 -12.66
C TYR A 116 -1.10 -0.55 -13.92
N ARG A 117 -0.61 0.16 -14.93
CA ARG A 117 -0.21 -0.40 -16.23
C ARG A 117 1.11 0.23 -16.65
N ASN A 118 2.14 -0.59 -16.68
CA ASN A 118 3.46 -0.22 -17.21
C ASN A 118 4.07 -1.45 -17.88
N PRO A 119 4.26 -1.45 -19.23
CA PRO A 119 4.82 -2.59 -19.96
C PRO A 119 6.23 -2.97 -19.51
N GLU A 120 7.06 -2.00 -19.11
CA GLU A 120 8.40 -2.26 -18.61
C GLU A 120 8.35 -2.98 -17.25
N MET A 121 7.45 -2.56 -16.36
CA MET A 121 7.20 -3.24 -15.10
C MET A 121 6.72 -4.67 -15.32
N ASN A 122 5.79 -4.90 -16.23
CA ASN A 122 5.31 -6.24 -16.55
C ASN A 122 6.44 -7.17 -16.99
N ALA A 123 7.22 -6.73 -18.00
CA ALA A 123 8.34 -7.51 -18.52
C ALA A 123 9.40 -7.78 -17.43
N LEU A 124 9.64 -6.81 -16.57
CA LEU A 124 10.59 -6.95 -15.47
C LEU A 124 10.14 -7.98 -14.43
N LEU A 125 8.86 -7.98 -14.06
CA LEU A 125 8.27 -8.96 -13.15
C LEU A 125 8.39 -10.39 -13.70
N GLU A 126 8.09 -10.60 -14.99
CA GLU A 126 8.21 -11.90 -15.65
C GLU A 126 9.65 -12.45 -15.63
N VAL A 127 10.64 -11.58 -15.82
CA VAL A 127 12.04 -11.97 -15.76
C VAL A 127 12.49 -12.29 -14.33
N ILE A 128 12.08 -11.47 -13.33
CA ILE A 128 12.44 -11.69 -11.93
C ILE A 128 11.89 -13.04 -11.41
N GLU A 129 10.70 -13.44 -11.85
CA GLU A 129 10.07 -14.71 -11.43
C GLU A 129 10.85 -15.94 -11.90
N THR A 130 11.62 -15.83 -12.97
CA THR A 130 12.34 -16.96 -13.59
C THR A 130 13.85 -16.90 -13.41
N GLU A 131 14.43 -15.74 -13.06
CA GLU A 131 15.87 -15.60 -12.88
C GLU A 131 16.31 -16.23 -11.56
N LEU A 132 17.21 -17.21 -11.62
CA LEU A 132 17.74 -17.95 -10.47
C LEU A 132 19.08 -17.39 -9.96
N ASP A 133 19.80 -16.67 -10.82
CA ASP A 133 21.06 -16.04 -10.45
C ASP A 133 20.80 -14.84 -9.54
N ARG A 134 21.33 -14.90 -8.32
CA ARG A 134 21.10 -13.89 -7.29
C ARG A 134 21.58 -12.51 -7.69
N ASP A 135 22.76 -12.40 -8.28
CA ASP A 135 23.36 -11.12 -8.64
C ASP A 135 22.58 -10.45 -9.77
N LYS A 136 22.11 -11.23 -10.74
CA LYS A 136 21.24 -10.74 -11.80
C LYS A 136 19.88 -10.32 -11.26
N ARG A 137 19.30 -11.10 -10.34
CA ARG A 137 18.03 -10.74 -9.67
C ARG A 137 18.15 -9.43 -8.91
N GLU A 138 19.24 -9.17 -8.20
CA GLU A 138 19.47 -7.92 -7.49
C GLU A 138 19.39 -6.72 -8.44
N VAL A 139 20.03 -6.78 -9.60
CA VAL A 139 19.95 -5.72 -10.62
C VAL A 139 18.52 -5.50 -11.10
N LEU A 140 17.74 -6.57 -11.30
CA LEU A 140 16.34 -6.50 -11.71
C LEU A 140 15.47 -5.88 -10.61
N TRP A 141 15.70 -6.26 -9.36
CA TRP A 141 15.01 -5.65 -8.21
C TRP A 141 15.27 -4.13 -8.07
N HIS A 142 16.51 -3.69 -8.29
CA HIS A 142 16.85 -2.27 -8.30
C HIS A 142 16.07 -1.52 -9.40
N LYS A 143 15.97 -2.11 -10.61
CA LYS A 143 15.15 -1.51 -11.68
C LYS A 143 13.68 -1.43 -11.30
N LEU A 144 13.12 -2.49 -10.73
CA LEU A 144 11.73 -2.51 -10.26
C LEU A 144 11.48 -1.39 -9.24
N GLN A 145 12.36 -1.24 -8.25
CA GLN A 145 12.26 -0.20 -7.23
C GLN A 145 12.31 1.21 -7.82
N ASN A 146 13.17 1.43 -8.83
CA ASN A 146 13.26 2.71 -9.52
C ASN A 146 11.98 3.05 -10.30
N ILE A 147 11.43 2.09 -11.04
CA ILE A 147 10.15 2.28 -11.74
C ILE A 147 9.03 2.55 -10.71
N TYR A 148 8.97 1.75 -9.64
CA TYR A 148 7.97 1.93 -8.58
C TYR A 148 8.06 3.32 -7.94
N ALA A 149 9.26 3.79 -7.63
CA ALA A 149 9.47 5.10 -7.02
C ALA A 149 9.13 6.27 -7.98
N THR A 150 9.27 6.06 -9.29
CA THR A 150 8.95 7.04 -10.32
C THR A 150 7.45 7.12 -10.55
N ASP A 151 6.79 5.97 -10.72
CA ASP A 151 5.38 5.89 -11.09
C ASP A 151 4.44 5.98 -9.88
N LEU A 152 4.91 5.61 -8.68
CA LEU A 152 4.14 5.56 -7.42
C LEU A 152 2.76 4.91 -7.57
N PRO A 153 2.67 3.65 -8.03
CA PRO A 153 1.38 2.97 -8.19
C PRO A 153 0.62 2.83 -6.86
N ALA A 154 1.32 2.86 -5.74
CA ALA A 154 0.76 3.01 -4.40
C ALA A 154 1.68 3.89 -3.56
N LEU A 155 1.11 4.71 -2.68
CA LEU A 155 1.87 5.58 -1.78
C LEU A 155 2.22 4.82 -0.50
N PRO A 156 3.49 4.44 -0.27
CA PRO A 156 3.91 3.81 0.97
C PRO A 156 3.90 4.84 2.12
N LEU A 157 3.28 4.50 3.25
CA LEU A 157 3.13 5.42 4.37
C LEU A 157 4.10 5.08 5.52
N TYR A 158 4.07 3.84 6.01
CA TYR A 158 4.92 3.40 7.12
C TYR A 158 4.93 1.88 7.25
N PHE A 159 5.96 1.35 7.89
CA PHE A 159 5.99 -0.04 8.34
C PHE A 159 5.33 -0.16 9.72
N ARG A 160 4.45 -1.15 9.87
CA ARG A 160 3.84 -1.43 11.17
C ARG A 160 4.84 -2.18 12.05
N ALA A 161 4.95 -1.74 13.31
CA ALA A 161 5.58 -2.54 14.34
C ALA A 161 4.57 -3.55 14.92
N ASN A 162 5.00 -4.78 15.13
CA ASN A 162 4.27 -5.80 15.89
C ASN A 162 4.95 -5.97 17.25
N ALA A 163 4.20 -5.74 18.33
CA ALA A 163 4.69 -6.00 19.67
C ALA A 163 4.44 -7.46 20.05
N PHE A 164 5.45 -8.11 20.60
CA PHE A 164 5.34 -9.46 21.15
C PHE A 164 5.51 -9.38 22.68
N ILE A 165 4.54 -9.93 23.40
CA ILE A 165 4.60 -10.06 24.86
C ILE A 165 4.86 -11.53 25.17
N LEU A 166 6.00 -11.83 25.73
CA LEU A 166 6.48 -13.18 25.99
C LEU A 166 6.60 -13.42 27.48
N PRO A 167 6.36 -14.65 27.95
CA PRO A 167 6.67 -15.01 29.32
C PRO A 167 8.17 -14.96 29.58
N LYS A 168 8.59 -14.60 30.78
CA LYS A 168 10.01 -14.41 31.12
C LYS A 168 10.84 -15.69 30.94
N TRP A 169 10.22 -16.83 31.08
CA TRP A 169 10.87 -18.14 30.93
C TRP A 169 11.11 -18.57 29.48
N LEU A 170 10.53 -17.88 28.49
CA LEU A 170 10.71 -18.23 27.07
C LEU A 170 11.84 -17.40 26.46
N SER A 171 12.86 -18.07 25.94
CA SER A 171 14.00 -17.48 25.21
C SER A 171 14.11 -18.05 23.79
N GLY A 172 14.95 -17.45 22.97
CA GLY A 172 15.23 -17.89 21.60
C GLY A 172 14.15 -17.52 20.56
N LEU A 173 13.02 -16.94 20.98
CA LEU A 173 11.97 -16.52 20.06
C LEU A 173 12.40 -15.28 19.30
N THR A 174 12.50 -15.39 17.98
CA THR A 174 12.80 -14.27 17.07
C THR A 174 11.60 -14.05 16.14
N PRO A 175 10.92 -12.90 16.22
CA PRO A 175 9.86 -12.56 15.28
C PRO A 175 10.38 -12.46 13.85
N THR A 176 9.68 -13.06 12.89
CA THR A 176 10.10 -13.01 11.48
C THR A 176 9.98 -11.63 10.86
N GLY A 177 9.03 -10.83 11.30
CA GLY A 177 8.74 -9.51 10.73
C GLY A 177 8.09 -9.53 9.34
N HIS A 178 7.75 -10.71 8.82
CA HIS A 178 7.14 -10.90 7.50
C HIS A 178 5.99 -11.92 7.53
N GLN A 179 5.54 -12.40 6.37
CA GLN A 179 4.36 -13.27 6.23
C GLN A 179 4.51 -14.64 6.91
N PHE A 180 5.72 -15.18 7.02
CA PHE A 180 5.93 -16.46 7.70
C PHE A 180 5.68 -16.35 9.20
N PRO A 181 5.12 -17.39 9.83
CA PRO A 181 4.80 -17.35 11.24
C PRO A 181 6.06 -17.26 12.12
N THR A 182 5.91 -16.69 13.31
CA THR A 182 6.99 -16.55 14.30
C THR A 182 7.56 -17.93 14.74
N THR A 183 6.79 -19.00 14.55
CA THR A 183 7.23 -20.38 14.80
C THR A 183 8.18 -20.94 13.74
N LEU A 184 8.59 -20.16 12.75
CA LEU A 184 9.53 -20.59 11.69
C LEU A 184 10.83 -21.17 12.27
N TRP A 185 11.29 -20.62 13.39
CA TRP A 185 12.52 -21.06 14.09
C TRP A 185 12.17 -21.55 15.50
N VAL A 186 11.12 -22.38 15.62
CA VAL A 186 10.68 -22.94 16.92
C VAL A 186 11.73 -23.83 17.57
N GLU A 187 12.65 -24.39 16.79
CA GLU A 187 13.81 -25.19 17.24
C GLU A 187 14.77 -24.39 18.12
N ASP A 188 14.81 -23.07 17.98
CA ASP A 188 15.65 -22.19 18.79
C ASP A 188 15.02 -21.81 20.14
N TRP A 189 13.72 -22.17 20.34
CA TRP A 189 13.02 -21.80 21.56
C TRP A 189 13.45 -22.66 22.74
N ALA A 190 13.69 -22.03 23.86
CA ALA A 190 14.09 -22.70 25.09
C ALA A 190 13.34 -22.15 26.30
N ALA A 191 13.08 -23.04 27.26
CA ALA A 191 12.61 -22.65 28.59
C ALA A 191 13.83 -22.31 29.46
N THR A 192 13.83 -21.11 30.02
CA THR A 192 14.82 -20.69 31.04
C THR A 192 14.21 -20.76 32.42
N ASN A 193 14.94 -21.34 33.38
CA ASN A 193 14.55 -21.41 34.78
C ASN A 193 14.56 -20.03 35.44
#